data_9e94009db98844e11db3e9adeecef28b
#
_entry.id   9e94009db98844e11db3e9adeecef28b
#
_cell.length_a   1.000
_cell.length_b   1.000
_cell.length_c   1.000
_cell.angle_alpha   90.00
_cell.angle_beta   90.00
_cell.angle_gamma   90.00
#
_symmetry.space_group_name_H-M   'P 1'
#
loop_
_entity.id
_entity.type
_entity.pdbx_description
1 polymer ?
#
loop_
_entity_poly.entity_id
_entity_poly.type
_entity_poly.pdbx_seq_one_letter_code
_entity_poly.pdbx_strand_id
1 'polypeptide(L)'
;MKRILYSTLLVLCVSLFSCGKHGGSSLHFDADSACVLIEQAIADSLIPGAVLCVVDEGEIVHLEAYGQRALVPEQEMMTTNTIFDLASVSKPTGAGTAALLLIKEGRLSPDDLVCKYIPNFHPDVTIRHLMTHYSGLPAYFIAAPMEKKFLEAIGDGR
;
A
#
# COMPACT_ATOMS: atom_id res chain seq x y z
N MET A 1 25.35 16.43 55.58
CA MET A 1 25.60 16.83 54.19
C MET A 1 25.32 15.74 53.14
N LYS A 2 25.35 14.42 53.43
CA LYS A 2 25.06 13.37 52.43
C LYS A 2 23.59 13.18 52.05
N ARG A 3 22.62 13.63 52.86
CA ARG A 3 21.19 13.45 52.59
C ARG A 3 20.58 14.46 51.59
N ILE A 4 21.23 15.61 51.41
CA ILE A 4 20.74 16.67 50.51
C ILE A 4 21.15 16.36 49.06
N LEU A 5 22.24 15.62 48.87
CA LEU A 5 22.77 15.28 47.54
C LEU A 5 21.87 14.23 46.79
N TYR A 6 21.22 13.33 47.56
CA TYR A 6 20.33 12.33 46.97
C TYR A 6 18.96 12.85 46.55
N SER A 7 18.46 13.89 47.25
CA SER A 7 17.18 14.50 46.90
C SER A 7 17.28 15.36 45.63
N THR A 8 18.39 16.05 45.43
CA THR A 8 18.63 16.82 44.20
C THR A 8 18.89 15.93 42.96
N LEU A 9 19.50 14.76 43.15
CA LEU A 9 19.72 13.81 42.06
C LEU A 9 18.40 13.12 41.62
N LEU A 10 17.49 12.86 42.59
CA LEU A 10 16.19 12.25 42.31
C LEU A 10 15.26 13.22 41.56
N VAL A 11 15.32 14.50 41.82
CA VAL A 11 14.52 15.54 41.14
C VAL A 11 15.05 15.76 39.71
N LEU A 12 16.36 15.63 39.50
CA LEU A 12 16.96 15.77 38.16
C LEU A 12 16.64 14.59 37.23
N CYS A 13 16.46 13.36 37.76
CA CYS A 13 16.07 12.20 36.97
C CYS A 13 14.60 12.23 36.54
N VAL A 14 13.70 12.89 37.27
CA VAL A 14 12.27 12.98 36.91
C VAL A 14 12.03 14.00 35.81
N SER A 15 12.89 15.01 35.65
CA SER A 15 12.75 16.03 34.59
C SER A 15 13.23 15.58 33.21
N LEU A 16 13.86 14.39 33.09
CA LEU A 16 14.31 13.86 31.80
C LEU A 16 13.31 12.91 31.12
N PHE A 17 12.20 12.58 31.79
CA PHE A 17 11.09 11.81 31.24
C PHE A 17 9.92 12.69 30.79
N SER A 18 10.16 13.93 30.44
CA SER A 18 9.23 14.69 29.63
C SER A 18 9.28 14.11 28.21
N CYS A 19 8.50 13.04 28.02
CA CYS A 19 8.16 12.56 26.68
C CYS A 19 7.46 13.74 25.98
N GLY A 20 8.21 14.50 25.22
CA GLY A 20 7.66 15.55 24.40
C GLY A 20 6.57 14.92 23.56
N LYS A 21 5.32 15.32 23.78
CA LYS A 21 4.30 15.14 22.77
C LYS A 21 4.91 15.70 21.50
N HIS A 22 5.25 14.84 20.56
CA HIS A 22 5.43 15.26 19.19
C HIS A 22 4.14 15.97 18.85
N GLY A 23 4.19 17.29 18.79
CA GLY A 23 3.17 18.08 18.14
C GLY A 23 3.20 17.61 16.69
N GLY A 24 2.44 16.58 16.37
CA GLY A 24 2.13 16.22 15.02
C GLY A 24 1.51 17.46 14.42
N SER A 25 2.18 18.12 13.49
CA SER A 25 1.48 18.97 12.55
C SER A 25 0.43 18.08 11.94
N SER A 26 -0.83 18.25 12.31
CA SER A 26 -1.93 17.63 11.61
C SER A 26 -1.75 18.09 10.16
N LEU A 27 -1.38 17.16 9.28
CA LEU A 27 -1.40 17.42 7.85
C LEU A 27 -2.86 17.71 7.54
N HIS A 28 -3.21 18.97 7.47
CA HIS A 28 -4.56 19.36 7.08
C HIS A 28 -4.74 18.95 5.62
N PHE A 29 -5.49 17.88 5.38
CA PHE A 29 -5.85 17.51 4.01
C PHE A 29 -6.71 18.61 3.41
N ASP A 30 -6.21 19.22 2.35
CA ASP A 30 -6.96 20.20 1.55
C ASP A 30 -7.89 19.44 0.58
N ALA A 31 -9.09 19.14 1.04
CA ALA A 31 -10.11 18.47 0.25
C ALA A 31 -10.47 19.30 -1.00
N ASP A 32 -10.56 20.60 -0.87
CA ASP A 32 -10.99 21.50 -1.95
C ASP A 32 -10.02 21.42 -3.14
N SER A 33 -8.72 21.50 -2.88
CA SER A 33 -7.70 21.34 -3.93
C SER A 33 -7.74 19.98 -4.61
N ALA A 34 -7.95 18.88 -3.87
CA ALA A 34 -8.06 17.54 -4.44
C ALA A 34 -9.31 17.39 -5.29
N CYS A 35 -10.46 17.92 -4.84
CA CYS A 35 -11.72 17.93 -5.59
C CYS A 35 -11.58 18.67 -6.92
N VAL A 36 -10.99 19.85 -6.92
CA VAL A 36 -10.75 20.64 -8.13
C VAL A 36 -9.90 19.87 -9.15
N LEU A 37 -8.86 19.16 -8.71
CA LEU A 37 -8.03 18.34 -9.61
C LEU A 37 -8.81 17.17 -10.23
N ILE A 38 -9.68 16.52 -9.46
CA ILE A 38 -10.52 15.43 -9.96
C ILE A 38 -11.53 15.96 -10.98
N GLU A 39 -12.23 17.06 -10.67
CA GLU A 39 -13.20 17.69 -11.57
C GLU A 39 -12.53 18.15 -12.88
N GLN A 40 -11.32 18.71 -12.80
CA GLN A 40 -10.55 19.08 -13.98
C GLN A 40 -10.18 17.87 -14.82
N ALA A 41 -9.73 16.77 -14.21
CA ALA A 41 -9.39 15.53 -14.94
C ALA A 41 -10.62 14.92 -15.65
N ILE A 42 -11.82 15.05 -15.06
CA ILE A 42 -13.08 14.63 -15.69
C ILE A 42 -13.43 15.56 -16.84
N ALA A 43 -13.33 16.89 -16.65
CA ALA A 43 -13.60 17.90 -17.68
C ALA A 43 -12.66 17.72 -18.89
N ASP A 44 -11.40 17.40 -18.65
CA ASP A 44 -10.40 17.11 -19.68
C ASP A 44 -10.54 15.71 -20.31
N SER A 45 -11.56 14.95 -19.90
CA SER A 45 -11.81 13.57 -20.36
C SER A 45 -10.65 12.58 -20.12
N LEU A 46 -9.82 12.84 -19.12
CA LEU A 46 -8.73 11.96 -18.71
C LEU A 46 -9.24 10.73 -17.91
N ILE A 47 -10.32 10.92 -17.14
CA ILE A 47 -11.02 9.88 -16.40
C ILE A 47 -12.53 10.09 -16.52
N PRO A 48 -13.36 9.03 -16.51
CA PRO A 48 -14.82 9.18 -16.52
C PRO A 48 -15.38 9.65 -15.18
N GLY A 49 -14.76 9.28 -14.09
CA GLY A 49 -15.16 9.61 -12.74
C GLY A 49 -14.24 9.01 -11.70
N ALA A 50 -14.47 9.37 -10.44
CA ALA A 50 -13.68 8.91 -9.30
C ALA A 50 -14.50 8.85 -8.02
N VAL A 51 -13.98 8.16 -7.01
CA VAL A 51 -14.41 8.29 -5.61
C VAL A 51 -13.18 8.66 -4.79
N LEU A 52 -13.26 9.76 -4.06
CA LEU A 52 -12.23 10.19 -3.12
C LEU A 52 -12.66 9.83 -1.70
N CYS A 53 -11.82 9.08 -1.01
CA CYS A 53 -11.97 8.78 0.41
C CYS A 53 -10.68 9.18 1.14
N VAL A 54 -10.82 9.98 2.18
CA VAL A 54 -9.71 10.34 3.08
C VAL A 54 -10.03 9.85 4.47
N VAL A 55 -9.07 9.15 5.05
CA VAL A 55 -9.15 8.63 6.42
C VAL A 55 -8.06 9.29 7.24
N ASP A 56 -8.43 9.88 8.37
CA ASP A 56 -7.52 10.46 9.34
C ASP A 56 -7.83 9.89 10.73
N GLU A 57 -6.80 9.45 11.46
CA GLU A 57 -6.91 8.81 12.77
C GLU A 57 -7.97 7.68 12.87
N GLY A 58 -8.24 7.00 11.74
CA GLY A 58 -9.20 5.90 11.65
C GLY A 58 -10.64 6.34 11.33
N GLU A 59 -10.89 7.63 11.22
CA GLU A 59 -12.19 8.20 10.83
C GLU A 59 -12.19 8.67 9.38
N ILE A 60 -13.32 8.49 8.68
CA ILE A 60 -13.49 9.01 7.33
C ILE A 60 -13.77 10.51 7.45
N VAL A 61 -12.82 11.33 7.05
CA VAL A 61 -12.93 12.81 7.07
C VAL A 61 -13.44 13.38 5.74
N HIS A 62 -13.34 12.61 4.65
CA HIS A 62 -13.90 12.98 3.35
C HIS A 62 -14.29 11.72 2.58
N LEU A 63 -15.48 11.71 1.97
CA LEU A 63 -15.95 10.64 1.08
C LEU A 63 -16.92 11.20 0.07
N GLU A 64 -16.49 11.31 -1.19
CA GLU A 64 -17.27 11.90 -2.26
C GLU A 64 -17.07 11.20 -3.60
N ALA A 65 -18.11 11.19 -4.43
CA ALA A 65 -18.12 10.58 -5.76
C ALA A 65 -18.26 11.66 -6.85
N TYR A 66 -17.48 11.53 -7.92
CA TYR A 66 -17.37 12.50 -9.00
C TYR A 66 -17.59 11.84 -10.35
N GLY A 67 -18.30 12.51 -11.25
CA GLY A 67 -18.48 12.08 -12.65
C GLY A 67 -19.31 10.81 -12.83
N GLN A 68 -18.88 9.97 -13.76
CA GLN A 68 -19.62 8.80 -14.25
C GLN A 68 -18.87 7.50 -13.92
N ARG A 69 -19.60 6.45 -13.53
CA ARG A 69 -19.04 5.08 -13.40
C ARG A 69 -19.04 4.32 -14.73
N ALA A 70 -19.91 4.72 -15.67
CA ALA A 70 -19.97 4.21 -17.02
C ALA A 70 -20.35 5.33 -17.97
N LEU A 71 -19.76 5.33 -19.18
CA LEU A 71 -20.09 6.23 -20.27
C LEU A 71 -20.86 5.51 -21.38
N VAL A 72 -20.73 4.20 -21.49
CA VAL A 72 -21.27 3.34 -22.57
C VAL A 72 -21.79 2.06 -21.92
N PRO A 73 -22.93 1.49 -22.36
CA PRO A 73 -23.83 1.99 -23.42
C PRO A 73 -24.64 3.21 -23.00
N GLU A 74 -24.86 3.42 -21.70
CA GLU A 74 -25.57 4.55 -21.12
C GLU A 74 -24.71 5.21 -20.06
N GLN A 75 -24.91 6.50 -19.85
CA GLN A 75 -24.21 7.21 -18.79
C GLN A 75 -24.79 6.84 -17.42
N GLU A 76 -23.94 6.41 -16.51
CA GLU A 76 -24.30 6.09 -15.14
C GLU A 76 -23.47 6.91 -14.17
N MET A 77 -24.13 7.61 -13.24
CA MET A 77 -23.47 8.43 -12.24
C MET A 77 -22.57 7.60 -11.32
N MET A 78 -21.41 8.14 -10.99
CA MET A 78 -20.57 7.58 -9.94
C MET A 78 -21.28 7.69 -8.59
N THR A 79 -21.08 6.71 -7.73
CA THR A 79 -21.55 6.72 -6.34
C THR A 79 -20.46 6.22 -5.41
N THR A 80 -20.52 6.58 -4.14
CA THR A 80 -19.59 6.10 -3.12
C THR A 80 -19.64 4.58 -2.91
N ASN A 81 -20.72 3.92 -3.39
CA ASN A 81 -20.88 2.46 -3.37
C ASN A 81 -20.49 1.78 -4.68
N THR A 82 -19.95 2.52 -5.65
CA THR A 82 -19.50 1.94 -6.92
C THR A 82 -18.38 0.93 -6.66
N ILE A 83 -18.53 -0.26 -7.26
CA ILE A 83 -17.52 -1.32 -7.17
C ILE A 83 -16.49 -1.10 -8.26
N PHE A 84 -15.23 -1.01 -7.85
CA PHE A 84 -14.08 -0.85 -8.74
C PHE A 84 -13.34 -2.17 -8.92
N ASP A 85 -12.82 -2.40 -10.12
CA ASP A 85 -11.77 -3.40 -10.31
C ASP A 85 -10.52 -2.95 -9.54
N LEU A 86 -10.02 -3.82 -8.69
CA LEU A 86 -8.84 -3.53 -7.86
C LEU A 86 -7.56 -3.42 -8.69
N ALA A 87 -7.53 -3.98 -9.90
CA ALA A 87 -6.34 -4.00 -10.74
C ALA A 87 -5.07 -4.33 -9.92
N SER A 88 -4.04 -3.48 -9.95
CA SER A 88 -2.79 -3.70 -9.22
C SER A 88 -2.90 -3.56 -7.69
N VAL A 89 -3.97 -3.00 -7.16
CA VAL A 89 -4.23 -3.01 -5.70
C VAL A 89 -4.41 -4.45 -5.19
N SER A 90 -4.75 -5.39 -6.07
CA SER A 90 -4.74 -6.84 -5.75
C SER A 90 -3.38 -7.36 -5.29
N LYS A 91 -2.26 -6.71 -5.66
CA LYS A 91 -0.92 -7.13 -5.25
C LYS A 91 -0.72 -7.00 -3.74
N PRO A 92 -0.91 -5.82 -3.12
CA PRO A 92 -0.79 -5.69 -1.67
C PRO A 92 -1.94 -6.37 -0.92
N THR A 93 -3.19 -6.26 -1.38
CA THR A 93 -4.36 -6.78 -0.65
C THR A 93 -4.49 -8.30 -0.75
N GLY A 94 -4.16 -8.89 -1.89
CA GLY A 94 -4.18 -10.34 -2.11
C GLY A 94 -2.83 -10.99 -1.79
N ALA A 95 -1.87 -10.88 -2.72
CA ALA A 95 -0.59 -11.55 -2.61
C ALA A 95 0.24 -11.08 -1.40
N GLY A 96 0.27 -9.78 -1.13
CA GLY A 96 0.98 -9.21 0.03
C GLY A 96 0.41 -9.73 1.36
N THR A 97 -0.91 -9.73 1.51
CA THR A 97 -1.58 -10.23 2.73
C THR A 97 -1.33 -11.74 2.90
N ALA A 98 -1.42 -12.54 1.83
CA ALA A 98 -1.12 -13.96 1.89
C ALA A 98 0.34 -14.22 2.31
N ALA A 99 1.30 -13.45 1.76
CA ALA A 99 2.69 -13.55 2.15
C ALA A 99 2.90 -13.20 3.64
N LEU A 100 2.25 -12.13 4.13
CA LEU A 100 2.33 -11.74 5.55
C LEU A 100 1.77 -12.81 6.49
N LEU A 101 0.68 -13.48 6.11
CA LEU A 101 0.13 -14.61 6.88
C LEU A 101 1.11 -15.77 6.94
N LEU A 102 1.73 -16.14 5.82
CA LEU A 102 2.75 -17.20 5.77
C LEU A 102 3.99 -16.84 6.59
N ILE A 103 4.40 -15.56 6.59
CA ILE A 103 5.51 -15.06 7.42
C ILE A 103 5.14 -15.19 8.91
N LYS A 104 3.93 -14.78 9.28
CA LYS A 104 3.43 -14.91 10.65
C LYS A 104 3.40 -16.36 11.13
N GLU A 105 3.10 -17.30 10.24
CA GLU A 105 3.10 -18.75 10.51
C GLU A 105 4.51 -19.38 10.50
N GLY A 106 5.55 -18.61 10.18
CA GLY A 106 6.93 -19.11 10.05
C GLY A 106 7.16 -20.01 8.83
N ARG A 107 6.27 -20.01 7.86
CA ARG A 107 6.31 -20.81 6.62
C ARG A 107 7.03 -20.10 5.48
N LEU A 108 7.21 -18.81 5.58
CA LEU A 108 7.89 -17.93 4.63
C LEU A 108 8.78 -16.95 5.40
N SER A 109 9.98 -16.68 4.89
CA SER A 109 10.81 -15.58 5.38
C SER A 109 10.96 -14.50 4.31
N PRO A 110 10.90 -13.21 4.66
CA PRO A 110 11.23 -12.14 3.72
C PRO A 110 12.63 -12.28 3.10
N ASP A 111 13.56 -12.91 3.82
CA ASP A 111 14.95 -13.08 3.40
C ASP A 111 15.20 -14.41 2.66
N ASP A 112 14.16 -15.26 2.52
CA ASP A 112 14.25 -16.44 1.68
C ASP A 112 14.47 -16.06 0.22
N LEU A 113 15.36 -16.79 -0.45
CA LEU A 113 15.52 -16.72 -1.90
C LEU A 113 14.29 -17.29 -2.59
N VAL A 114 13.80 -16.62 -3.63
CA VAL A 114 12.63 -17.08 -4.40
C VAL A 114 12.87 -18.44 -5.05
N CYS A 115 14.11 -18.72 -5.46
CA CYS A 115 14.50 -20.02 -6.03
C CYS A 115 14.31 -21.22 -5.08
N LYS A 116 14.16 -20.99 -3.77
CA LYS A 116 13.76 -22.01 -2.79
C LYS A 116 12.35 -22.57 -3.06
N TYR A 117 11.48 -21.74 -3.62
CA TYR A 117 10.07 -22.06 -3.88
C TYR A 117 9.79 -22.26 -5.38
N ILE A 118 10.46 -21.50 -6.22
CA ILE A 118 10.31 -21.55 -7.68
C ILE A 118 11.66 -21.94 -8.29
N PRO A 119 11.87 -23.21 -8.67
CA PRO A 119 13.10 -23.64 -9.30
C PRO A 119 13.45 -22.80 -10.52
N ASN A 120 14.75 -22.54 -10.74
CA ASN A 120 15.26 -21.72 -11.84
C ASN A 120 14.87 -20.24 -11.83
N PHE A 121 14.33 -19.75 -10.72
CA PHE A 121 14.17 -18.31 -10.55
C PHE A 121 15.53 -17.63 -10.36
N HIS A 122 15.57 -16.29 -10.58
CA HIS A 122 16.80 -15.50 -10.41
C HIS A 122 17.45 -15.76 -9.04
N PRO A 123 18.75 -16.14 -8.97
CA PRO A 123 19.37 -16.67 -7.77
C PRO A 123 19.47 -15.65 -6.61
N ASP A 124 19.50 -14.35 -6.92
CA ASP A 124 19.72 -13.29 -5.93
C ASP A 124 18.42 -12.60 -5.47
N VAL A 125 17.27 -13.02 -6.01
CA VAL A 125 15.99 -12.39 -5.66
C VAL A 125 15.39 -13.04 -4.41
N THR A 126 15.10 -12.21 -3.41
CA THR A 126 14.42 -12.62 -2.18
C THR A 126 12.94 -12.30 -2.22
N ILE A 127 12.17 -12.90 -1.31
CA ILE A 127 10.76 -12.58 -1.07
C ILE A 127 10.59 -11.09 -0.75
N ARG A 128 11.50 -10.52 0.04
CA ARG A 128 11.54 -9.08 0.36
C ARG A 128 11.63 -8.23 -0.90
N HIS A 129 12.53 -8.58 -1.83
CA HIS A 129 12.68 -7.84 -3.09
C HIS A 129 11.39 -7.83 -3.91
N LEU A 130 10.63 -8.93 -3.94
CA LEU A 130 9.34 -9.01 -4.62
C LEU A 130 8.27 -8.16 -3.91
N MET A 131 8.17 -8.28 -2.58
CA MET A 131 7.17 -7.55 -1.78
C MET A 131 7.37 -6.03 -1.79
N THR A 132 8.61 -5.57 -2.01
CA THR A 132 8.94 -4.15 -2.03
C THR A 132 9.16 -3.59 -3.44
N HIS A 133 8.90 -4.38 -4.49
CA HIS A 133 9.17 -4.02 -5.89
C HIS A 133 10.65 -3.64 -6.17
N TYR A 134 11.59 -4.24 -5.45
CA TYR A 134 13.03 -3.95 -5.55
C TYR A 134 13.82 -5.11 -6.16
N SER A 135 13.17 -5.97 -6.92
CA SER A 135 13.79 -7.18 -7.49
C SER A 135 14.66 -6.95 -8.72
N GLY A 136 14.54 -5.79 -9.36
CA GLY A 136 15.20 -5.53 -10.66
C GLY A 136 14.62 -6.30 -11.84
N LEU A 137 13.55 -7.07 -11.62
CA LEU A 137 12.88 -7.80 -12.71
C LEU A 137 12.10 -6.82 -13.61
N PRO A 138 11.97 -7.12 -14.91
CA PRO A 138 11.17 -6.31 -15.82
C PRO A 138 9.71 -6.29 -15.39
N ALA A 139 9.06 -5.10 -15.46
CA ALA A 139 7.68 -4.89 -15.06
C ALA A 139 6.67 -5.61 -15.96
N TYR A 140 7.05 -5.85 -17.22
CA TYR A 140 6.22 -6.47 -18.25
C TYR A 140 7.00 -7.50 -19.05
N PHE A 141 6.31 -8.55 -19.42
CA PHE A 141 6.76 -9.48 -20.46
C PHE A 141 5.88 -9.28 -21.68
N ILE A 142 6.48 -8.99 -22.82
CA ILE A 142 5.75 -8.90 -24.08
C ILE A 142 5.44 -10.32 -24.56
N ALA A 143 4.16 -10.65 -24.44
CA ALA A 143 3.36 -11.68 -25.12
C ALA A 143 3.93 -13.10 -25.41
N ALA A 144 3.04 -13.96 -25.68
CA ALA A 144 2.99 -15.32 -26.22
C ALA A 144 4.19 -16.31 -26.05
N PRO A 145 5.46 -16.10 -26.42
CA PRO A 145 6.52 -17.09 -26.19
C PRO A 145 6.91 -17.23 -24.70
N MET A 146 6.68 -16.20 -23.91
CA MET A 146 7.10 -16.18 -22.51
C MET A 146 6.00 -16.66 -21.55
N GLU A 147 4.72 -16.47 -21.91
CA GLU A 147 3.60 -17.05 -21.17
C GLU A 147 3.70 -18.58 -21.17
N LYS A 148 4.02 -19.19 -22.32
CA LYS A 148 4.25 -20.63 -22.39
C LYS A 148 5.41 -21.07 -21.52
N LYS A 149 6.55 -20.36 -21.56
CA LYS A 149 7.71 -20.64 -20.68
C LYS A 149 7.41 -20.44 -19.20
N PHE A 150 6.62 -19.43 -18.87
CA PHE A 150 6.20 -19.19 -17.49
C PHE A 150 5.27 -20.30 -17.00
N LEU A 151 4.26 -20.69 -17.77
CA LEU A 151 3.37 -21.80 -17.44
C LEU A 151 4.11 -23.14 -17.37
N GLU A 152 5.09 -23.38 -18.24
CA GLU A 152 5.98 -24.55 -18.17
C GLU A 152 6.84 -24.52 -16.90
N ALA A 153 7.32 -23.34 -16.46
CA ALA A 153 8.18 -23.19 -15.28
C ALA A 153 7.44 -23.37 -13.95
N ILE A 154 6.16 -22.96 -13.90
CA ILE A 154 5.33 -23.12 -12.67
C ILE A 154 4.60 -24.48 -12.62
N GLY A 155 4.78 -25.30 -13.66
CA GLY A 155 3.99 -26.51 -13.85
C GLY A 155 2.53 -26.18 -14.21
N ASP A 156 1.96 -26.91 -15.17
CA ASP A 156 0.53 -26.78 -15.36
C ASP A 156 -0.14 -27.37 -14.12
N GLY A 157 -0.73 -26.52 -13.31
CA GLY A 157 -1.38 -26.86 -12.04
C GLY A 157 -2.59 -27.79 -12.20
N ARG A 158 -2.50 -28.79 -13.07
CA ARG A 158 -3.50 -29.86 -13.28
C ARG A 158 -3.07 -31.14 -12.62
#